data_f9ba6403b4fc61c21f071c94136266e5
#
_entry.id   f9ba6403b4fc61c21f071c94136266e5
#
_cell.length_a   1.000
_cell.length_b   1.000
_cell.length_c   1.000
_cell.angle_alpha   90.00
_cell.angle_beta   90.00
_cell.angle_gamma   90.00
#
_symmetry.space_group_name_H-M   'P 1'
#
loop_
_entity.id
_entity.type
_entity.pdbx_description
1 polymer ?
#
loop_
_entity_poly.entity_id
_entity_poly.type
_entity_poly.pdbx_seq_one_letter_code
_entity_poly.pdbx_strand_id
1 'polypeptide(L)'
;MTAFLKDRTRRLGLAALAALTLCTALSLAQAQAPTSSRPTIAVLPLENRDAGQAFFAEGMADEIAAALTRVPGLDVVARSSSFQLRSGNSDLKSVAQSLNASHLVQGTAQLAGDRVRFDLRLVKSSDGTELWSENFYTALVNVFDLEREIATRIAAALAVPVPPGDELVPNRIRDTEAYLDFLRAKVTARPRGAAALANAAVLLEQVLTREPDFAPAAAMLAYGYALTPLFAPSLRAGMPEEERKIVERTVPRSDALAKRATTLDPKSAEAFVALGYAQMVQRKMLAAEDAFKQALALNPNQADGLHGYSQLLAAFGSIKESLAMREHLQRLEPFIVNYTADTAEIYWLDGDADKAIAMLAPFRPGRTLELALVLAAAGHYAEAAAAIREMQASNYPPGMTEAAAKILESAPAKTVAPEALPRIGNMSFAYLHVGAPERVLEFYQDEVRGDYFQPISASVGRTARGIC
;
A
#
# COMPACT_ATOMS: atom_id res chain seq x y z
N MET A 1 16.55 10.79 77.98
CA MET A 1 15.42 10.59 77.00
C MET A 1 15.76 11.04 75.58
N THR A 2 16.80 11.86 75.39
CA THR A 2 17.18 12.42 74.08
C THR A 2 18.12 11.53 73.22
N ALA A 3 18.84 10.59 73.80
CA ALA A 3 19.78 9.70 73.09
C ALA A 3 19.04 8.51 72.36
N PHE A 4 17.92 8.07 72.92
CA PHE A 4 17.18 6.92 72.41
C PHE A 4 16.33 7.25 71.14
N LEU A 5 15.97 8.50 71.00
CA LEU A 5 15.24 8.99 69.82
C LEU A 5 16.15 9.22 68.60
N LYS A 6 17.39 9.56 68.75
CA LYS A 6 18.36 9.76 67.66
C LYS A 6 18.75 8.45 66.94
N ASP A 7 18.75 7.34 67.65
CA ASP A 7 19.14 6.04 67.08
C ASP A 7 18.00 5.40 66.26
N ARG A 8 16.75 5.63 66.66
CA ARG A 8 15.56 5.16 65.92
C ARG A 8 15.36 5.88 64.61
N THR A 9 15.59 7.20 64.53
CA THR A 9 15.50 7.98 63.31
C THR A 9 16.62 7.66 62.32
N ARG A 10 17.82 7.32 62.82
CA ARG A 10 18.93 6.88 61.94
C ARG A 10 18.70 5.50 61.32
N ARG A 11 18.09 4.56 62.06
CA ARG A 11 17.76 3.20 61.55
C ARG A 11 16.59 3.22 60.60
N LEU A 12 15.59 4.09 60.79
CA LEU A 12 14.49 4.30 59.86
C LEU A 12 14.94 5.00 58.55
N GLY A 13 15.87 5.94 58.63
CA GLY A 13 16.44 6.60 57.45
C GLY A 13 17.28 5.63 56.59
N LEU A 14 18.07 4.75 57.19
CA LEU A 14 18.85 3.75 56.45
C LEU A 14 17.99 2.64 55.82
N ALA A 15 16.91 2.23 56.50
CA ALA A 15 15.96 1.27 55.94
C ALA A 15 15.15 1.86 54.75
N ALA A 16 14.79 3.15 54.83
CA ALA A 16 14.10 3.85 53.73
C ALA A 16 15.02 4.06 52.51
N LEU A 17 16.30 4.35 52.71
CA LEU A 17 17.28 4.47 51.63
C LEU A 17 17.57 3.12 50.97
N ALA A 18 17.66 2.03 51.75
CA ALA A 18 17.85 0.69 51.20
C ALA A 18 16.61 0.18 50.43
N ALA A 19 15.40 0.54 50.87
CA ALA A 19 14.16 0.21 50.13
C ALA A 19 14.05 1.01 48.84
N LEU A 20 14.46 2.28 48.82
CA LEU A 20 14.44 3.11 47.59
C LEU A 20 15.45 2.60 46.55
N THR A 21 16.65 2.19 46.96
CA THR A 21 17.66 1.62 46.05
C THR A 21 17.28 0.23 45.55
N LEU A 22 16.56 -0.57 46.33
CA LEU A 22 16.06 -1.87 45.88
C LEU A 22 14.91 -1.72 44.87
N CYS A 23 14.00 -0.75 45.04
CA CYS A 23 12.93 -0.45 44.10
C CYS A 23 13.45 0.10 42.75
N THR A 24 14.50 0.94 42.78
CA THR A 24 15.14 1.44 41.55
C THR A 24 15.91 0.35 40.81
N ALA A 25 16.53 -0.59 41.51
CA ALA A 25 17.22 -1.73 40.92
C ALA A 25 16.25 -2.74 40.31
N LEU A 26 15.06 -2.98 40.89
CA LEU A 26 14.01 -3.81 40.31
C LEU A 26 13.34 -3.15 39.09
N SER A 27 13.18 -1.83 39.10
CA SER A 27 12.62 -1.10 37.97
C SER A 27 13.56 -1.06 36.74
N LEU A 28 14.88 -1.06 36.97
CA LEU A 28 15.90 -1.15 35.92
C LEU A 28 16.06 -2.57 35.35
N ALA A 29 15.78 -3.60 36.17
CA ALA A 29 15.83 -5.00 35.69
C ALA A 29 14.61 -5.41 34.87
N GLN A 30 13.48 -4.69 34.99
CA GLN A 30 12.28 -4.91 34.11
C GLN A 30 12.36 -4.19 32.78
N ALA A 31 13.34 -3.30 32.55
CA ALA A 31 13.50 -2.55 31.31
C ALA A 31 14.33 -3.27 30.22
N GLN A 32 14.76 -4.51 30.46
CA GLN A 32 15.52 -5.30 29.48
C GLN A 32 15.06 -6.75 29.39
N ALA A 33 13.74 -6.97 29.23
CA ALA A 33 13.34 -8.14 28.47
C ALA A 33 13.77 -7.88 27.02
N PRO A 34 14.57 -8.75 26.37
CA PRO A 34 14.76 -8.64 24.94
C PRO A 34 13.37 -8.75 24.33
N THR A 35 12.86 -7.66 23.75
CA THR A 35 11.79 -7.76 22.78
C THR A 35 12.37 -8.64 21.69
N SER A 36 12.05 -9.92 21.70
CA SER A 36 12.27 -10.79 20.55
C SER A 36 11.44 -10.17 19.45
N SER A 37 12.07 -9.28 18.66
CA SER A 37 11.43 -8.73 17.48
C SER A 37 11.01 -9.92 16.63
N ARG A 38 9.72 -9.98 16.28
CA ARG A 38 9.21 -11.02 15.39
C ARG A 38 10.13 -11.09 14.18
N PRO A 39 10.44 -12.30 13.67
CA PRO A 39 11.21 -12.41 12.44
C PRO A 39 10.50 -11.67 11.32
N THR A 40 11.19 -10.74 10.67
CA THR A 40 10.69 -10.06 9.47
C THR A 40 11.26 -10.75 8.26
N ILE A 41 10.40 -11.29 7.39
CA ILE A 41 10.78 -12.08 6.23
C ILE A 41 10.37 -11.38 4.94
N ALA A 42 11.26 -11.35 3.95
CA ALA A 42 10.94 -10.93 2.60
C ALA A 42 11.09 -12.11 1.63
N VAL A 43 10.06 -12.34 0.81
CA VAL A 43 10.14 -13.28 -0.31
C VAL A 43 10.56 -12.48 -1.54
N LEU A 44 11.76 -12.75 -2.04
CA LEU A 44 12.28 -12.11 -3.24
C LEU A 44 11.63 -12.71 -4.50
N PRO A 45 11.62 -12.00 -5.64
CA PRO A 45 11.20 -12.58 -6.90
C PRO A 45 11.95 -13.87 -7.16
N LEU A 46 11.21 -14.96 -7.39
CA LEU A 46 11.82 -16.22 -7.77
C LEU A 46 12.29 -16.15 -9.23
N GLU A 47 13.46 -16.71 -9.49
CA GLU A 47 14.02 -16.71 -10.84
C GLU A 47 13.36 -17.81 -11.69
N ASN A 48 13.14 -17.51 -12.95
CA ASN A 48 12.76 -18.50 -13.96
C ASN A 48 13.71 -18.38 -15.15
N ARG A 49 14.27 -19.51 -15.60
CA ARG A 49 15.16 -19.55 -16.76
C ARG A 49 14.43 -19.44 -18.09
N ASP A 50 13.12 -19.74 -18.09
CA ASP A 50 12.25 -19.57 -19.25
C ASP A 50 11.50 -18.22 -19.15
N ALA A 51 11.88 -17.25 -20.01
CA ALA A 51 11.28 -15.93 -20.03
C ALA A 51 9.77 -15.98 -20.36
N GLY A 52 9.31 -16.96 -21.13
CA GLY A 52 7.88 -17.14 -21.47
C GLY A 52 7.02 -17.53 -20.26
N GLN A 53 7.63 -17.99 -19.17
CA GLN A 53 6.95 -18.42 -17.95
C GLN A 53 7.38 -17.64 -16.69
N ALA A 54 7.96 -16.46 -16.87
CA ALA A 54 8.35 -15.59 -15.76
C ALA A 54 7.18 -15.28 -14.82
N PHE A 55 5.95 -15.16 -15.35
CA PHE A 55 4.73 -14.92 -14.57
C PHE A 55 4.50 -16.01 -13.50
N PHE A 56 4.87 -17.28 -13.79
CA PHE A 56 4.71 -18.37 -12.85
C PHE A 56 5.62 -18.19 -11.63
N ALA A 57 6.90 -17.95 -11.84
CA ALA A 57 7.86 -17.75 -10.75
C ALA A 57 7.51 -16.53 -9.90
N GLU A 58 7.13 -15.43 -10.57
CA GLU A 58 6.71 -14.21 -9.89
C GLU A 58 5.39 -14.38 -9.12
N GLY A 59 4.40 -15.06 -9.72
CA GLY A 59 3.13 -15.36 -9.07
C GLY A 59 3.30 -16.28 -7.87
N MET A 60 4.14 -17.31 -7.99
CA MET A 60 4.42 -18.25 -6.90
C MET A 60 5.15 -17.60 -5.73
N ALA A 61 6.06 -16.64 -5.97
CA ALA A 61 6.64 -15.84 -4.90
C ALA A 61 5.56 -15.06 -4.12
N ASP A 62 4.56 -14.53 -4.81
CA ASP A 62 3.41 -13.87 -4.20
C ASP A 62 2.56 -14.83 -3.35
N GLU A 63 2.31 -16.05 -3.83
CA GLU A 63 1.52 -17.05 -3.09
C GLU A 63 2.27 -17.56 -1.84
N ILE A 64 3.59 -17.80 -1.95
CA ILE A 64 4.42 -18.15 -0.80
C ILE A 64 4.41 -17.02 0.25
N ALA A 65 4.54 -15.77 -0.17
CA ALA A 65 4.44 -14.62 0.74
C ALA A 65 3.07 -14.53 1.40
N ALA A 66 1.98 -14.76 0.65
CA ALA A 66 0.62 -14.77 1.18
C ALA A 66 0.42 -15.90 2.22
N ALA A 67 0.92 -17.11 1.95
CA ALA A 67 0.87 -18.21 2.90
C ALA A 67 1.66 -17.91 4.19
N LEU A 68 2.86 -17.29 4.07
CA LEU A 68 3.68 -16.88 5.21
C LEU A 68 3.01 -15.78 6.05
N THR A 69 2.26 -14.87 5.43
CA THR A 69 1.51 -13.82 6.15
C THR A 69 0.46 -14.41 7.09
N ARG A 70 -0.04 -15.62 6.81
CA ARG A 70 -0.99 -16.35 7.65
C ARG A 70 -0.31 -17.12 8.80
N VAL A 71 1.01 -17.12 8.90
CA VAL A 71 1.74 -17.73 10.01
C VAL A 71 1.79 -16.75 11.19
N PRO A 72 1.16 -17.07 12.34
CA PRO A 72 1.21 -16.20 13.50
C PRO A 72 2.65 -16.01 14.01
N GLY A 73 3.04 -14.77 14.24
CA GLY A 73 4.40 -14.47 14.76
C GLY A 73 5.46 -14.20 13.69
N LEU A 74 5.12 -14.26 12.40
CA LEU A 74 5.95 -13.75 11.31
C LEU A 74 5.45 -12.37 10.86
N ASP A 75 6.39 -11.46 10.61
CA ASP A 75 6.12 -10.21 9.90
C ASP A 75 6.65 -10.38 8.47
N VAL A 76 5.74 -10.33 7.50
CA VAL A 76 6.11 -10.51 6.09
C VAL A 76 6.18 -9.14 5.42
N VAL A 77 7.35 -8.84 4.82
CA VAL A 77 7.52 -7.62 4.01
C VAL A 77 6.57 -7.67 2.84
N ALA A 78 5.89 -6.56 2.60
CA ALA A 78 4.96 -6.48 1.51
C ALA A 78 5.67 -6.69 0.16
N ARG A 79 5.06 -7.50 -0.68
CA ARG A 79 5.65 -8.04 -1.92
C ARG A 79 6.10 -6.99 -2.93
N SER A 80 5.40 -5.85 -2.99
CA SER A 80 5.68 -4.84 -4.02
C SER A 80 7.09 -4.27 -3.90
N SER A 81 7.58 -4.08 -2.68
CA SER A 81 8.96 -3.64 -2.44
C SER A 81 9.99 -4.74 -2.68
N SER A 82 9.67 -5.98 -2.32
CA SER A 82 10.55 -7.13 -2.61
C SER A 82 10.81 -7.27 -4.11
N PHE A 83 9.81 -7.00 -4.96
CA PHE A 83 9.91 -7.10 -6.41
C PHE A 83 10.61 -5.93 -7.11
N GLN A 84 10.77 -4.79 -6.46
CA GLN A 84 11.57 -3.68 -7.00
C GLN A 84 13.08 -3.98 -6.97
N LEU A 85 13.49 -4.87 -6.08
CA LEU A 85 14.88 -5.30 -5.93
C LEU A 85 15.11 -6.60 -6.68
N ARG A 86 15.18 -6.53 -8.03
CA ARG A 86 15.52 -7.70 -8.85
C ARG A 86 16.94 -8.17 -8.49
N SER A 87 17.06 -9.48 -8.28
CA SER A 87 18.29 -10.19 -7.94
C SER A 87 19.28 -10.23 -9.11
N GLY A 88 19.88 -9.08 -9.42
CA GLY A 88 20.97 -8.99 -10.38
C GLY A 88 22.10 -8.21 -9.75
N ASN A 89 23.11 -8.85 -9.18
CA ASN A 89 24.32 -8.24 -8.63
C ASN A 89 24.18 -7.37 -7.37
N SER A 90 23.00 -7.27 -6.73
CA SER A 90 22.86 -6.53 -5.48
C SER A 90 23.29 -7.44 -4.31
N ASP A 91 24.15 -6.91 -3.43
CA ASP A 91 24.50 -7.58 -2.18
C ASP A 91 23.22 -7.84 -1.36
N LEU A 92 22.99 -9.11 -1.01
CA LEU A 92 21.80 -9.54 -0.24
C LEU A 92 21.62 -8.76 1.07
N LYS A 93 22.72 -8.32 1.67
CA LYS A 93 22.69 -7.50 2.87
C LYS A 93 22.09 -6.13 2.60
N SER A 94 22.45 -5.50 1.51
CA SER A 94 21.89 -4.21 1.08
C SER A 94 20.40 -4.33 0.74
N VAL A 95 20.00 -5.43 0.06
CA VAL A 95 18.60 -5.75 -0.23
C VAL A 95 17.81 -5.88 1.05
N ALA A 96 18.29 -6.67 1.99
CA ALA A 96 17.62 -6.92 3.27
C ALA A 96 17.51 -5.64 4.14
N GLN A 97 18.56 -4.83 4.16
CA GLN A 97 18.53 -3.53 4.86
C GLN A 97 17.48 -2.61 4.26
N SER A 98 17.42 -2.52 2.93
CA SER A 98 16.46 -1.69 2.21
C SER A 98 15.01 -2.14 2.44
N LEU A 99 14.79 -3.46 2.65
CA LEU A 99 13.49 -4.05 2.96
C LEU A 99 13.20 -4.12 4.46
N ASN A 100 14.15 -3.72 5.31
CA ASN A 100 14.07 -3.92 6.76
C ASN A 100 13.74 -5.38 7.15
N ALA A 101 14.27 -6.34 6.38
CA ALA A 101 14.02 -7.76 6.54
C ALA A 101 15.16 -8.44 7.30
N SER A 102 14.82 -9.22 8.34
CA SER A 102 15.78 -10.03 9.07
C SER A 102 16.15 -11.33 8.34
N HIS A 103 15.27 -11.77 7.43
CA HIS A 103 15.42 -13.00 6.64
C HIS A 103 14.93 -12.80 5.21
N LEU A 104 15.56 -13.50 4.27
CA LEU A 104 15.18 -13.49 2.85
C LEU A 104 14.88 -14.91 2.38
N VAL A 105 13.75 -15.09 1.70
CA VAL A 105 13.47 -16.28 0.88
C VAL A 105 13.83 -15.95 -0.56
N GLN A 106 14.61 -16.81 -1.19
CA GLN A 106 15.06 -16.68 -2.57
C GLN A 106 15.20 -18.03 -3.23
N GLY A 107 15.26 -18.05 -4.55
CA GLY A 107 15.43 -19.29 -5.29
C GLY A 107 14.85 -19.22 -6.69
N THR A 108 14.49 -20.39 -7.23
CA THR A 108 13.92 -20.53 -8.57
C THR A 108 12.58 -21.24 -8.51
N ALA A 109 11.69 -20.91 -9.45
CA ALA A 109 10.46 -21.65 -9.69
C ALA A 109 10.29 -21.87 -11.19
N GLN A 110 9.99 -23.11 -11.59
CA GLN A 110 9.85 -23.54 -12.97
C GLN A 110 8.57 -24.32 -13.16
N LEU A 111 7.89 -24.06 -14.27
CA LEU A 111 6.76 -24.84 -14.74
C LEU A 111 7.19 -25.56 -16.04
N ALA A 112 7.09 -26.88 -16.06
CA ALA A 112 7.42 -27.71 -17.21
C ALA A 112 6.24 -28.65 -17.52
N GLY A 113 5.40 -28.26 -18.45
CA GLY A 113 4.12 -28.94 -18.72
C GLY A 113 3.20 -28.85 -17.48
N ASP A 114 2.84 -29.99 -16.93
CA ASP A 114 2.00 -30.14 -15.74
C ASP A 114 2.80 -30.28 -14.43
N ARG A 115 4.11 -30.06 -14.45
CA ARG A 115 4.99 -30.26 -13.30
C ARG A 115 5.67 -28.96 -12.89
N VAL A 116 5.83 -28.80 -11.58
CA VAL A 116 6.49 -27.65 -10.98
C VAL A 116 7.74 -28.08 -10.23
N ARG A 117 8.77 -27.25 -10.33
CA ARG A 117 10.02 -27.40 -9.58
C ARG A 117 10.34 -26.11 -8.87
N PHE A 118 10.72 -26.23 -7.59
CA PHE A 118 11.22 -25.11 -6.79
C PHE A 118 12.57 -25.52 -6.18
N ASP A 119 13.51 -24.59 -6.24
CA ASP A 119 14.77 -24.68 -5.51
C ASP A 119 14.80 -23.43 -4.60
N LEU A 120 14.51 -23.57 -3.30
CA LEU A 120 14.31 -22.47 -2.36
C LEU A 120 15.34 -22.49 -1.23
N ARG A 121 15.69 -21.31 -0.73
CA ARG A 121 16.55 -21.15 0.44
C ARG A 121 16.09 -19.96 1.30
N LEU A 122 16.25 -20.11 2.61
CA LEU A 122 16.05 -19.09 3.60
C LEU A 122 17.40 -18.63 4.13
N VAL A 123 17.69 -17.35 4.02
CA VAL A 123 18.97 -16.75 4.40
C VAL A 123 18.76 -15.72 5.47
N LYS A 124 19.60 -15.74 6.51
CA LYS A 124 19.65 -14.69 7.53
C LYS A 124 20.37 -13.47 6.98
N SER A 125 19.73 -12.30 7.11
CA SER A 125 20.20 -11.05 6.48
C SER A 125 21.47 -10.47 7.10
N SER A 126 21.73 -10.75 8.40
CA SER A 126 22.83 -10.14 9.12
C SER A 126 24.22 -10.62 8.67
N ASP A 127 24.31 -11.90 8.29
CA ASP A 127 25.57 -12.59 8.00
C ASP A 127 25.56 -13.47 6.75
N GLY A 128 24.39 -13.59 6.08
CA GLY A 128 24.22 -14.42 4.89
C GLY A 128 24.12 -15.92 5.20
N THR A 129 23.99 -16.32 6.46
CA THR A 129 23.86 -17.73 6.84
C THR A 129 22.59 -18.33 6.23
N GLU A 130 22.75 -19.46 5.53
CA GLU A 130 21.63 -20.27 5.05
C GLU A 130 21.06 -21.07 6.21
N LEU A 131 19.80 -20.78 6.56
CA LEU A 131 19.08 -21.44 7.66
C LEU A 131 18.33 -22.68 7.17
N TRP A 132 17.92 -22.67 5.91
CA TRP A 132 17.18 -23.75 5.28
C TRP A 132 17.33 -23.68 3.76
N SER A 133 17.37 -24.84 3.12
CA SER A 133 17.38 -25.00 1.68
C SER A 133 16.73 -26.33 1.30
N GLU A 134 15.81 -26.30 0.35
CA GLU A 134 15.09 -27.50 -0.09
C GLU A 134 14.65 -27.39 -1.54
N ASN A 135 14.61 -28.55 -2.21
CA ASN A 135 14.17 -28.71 -3.58
C ASN A 135 12.83 -29.44 -3.60
N PHE A 136 11.86 -28.90 -4.29
CA PHE A 136 10.54 -29.50 -4.45
C PHE A 136 10.28 -29.83 -5.91
N TYR A 137 9.62 -30.95 -6.12
CA TYR A 137 9.18 -31.38 -7.45
C TYR A 137 7.86 -32.10 -7.33
N THR A 138 6.80 -31.56 -7.94
CA THR A 138 5.45 -32.12 -7.87
C THR A 138 4.63 -31.81 -9.12
N ALA A 139 3.44 -32.40 -9.25
CA ALA A 139 2.48 -32.00 -10.27
C ALA A 139 1.83 -30.64 -9.92
N LEU A 140 1.51 -29.83 -10.93
CA LEU A 140 0.88 -28.50 -10.74
C LEU A 140 -0.44 -28.60 -9.93
N VAL A 141 -1.20 -29.69 -10.09
CA VAL A 141 -2.44 -29.91 -9.34
C VAL A 141 -2.24 -29.97 -7.81
N ASN A 142 -1.02 -30.26 -7.35
CA ASN A 142 -0.65 -30.32 -5.94
C ASN A 142 -0.01 -29.02 -5.43
N VAL A 143 -0.02 -27.94 -6.22
CA VAL A 143 0.70 -26.70 -5.90
C VAL A 143 0.27 -26.07 -4.57
N PHE A 144 -1.00 -26.13 -4.21
CA PHE A 144 -1.51 -25.61 -2.93
C PHE A 144 -1.00 -26.37 -1.70
N ASP A 145 -0.83 -27.70 -1.82
CA ASP A 145 -0.19 -28.51 -0.76
C ASP A 145 1.29 -28.15 -0.65
N LEU A 146 1.94 -27.90 -1.77
CA LEU A 146 3.33 -27.45 -1.82
C LEU A 146 3.50 -26.05 -1.20
N GLU A 147 2.66 -25.10 -1.51
CA GLU A 147 2.67 -23.75 -0.90
C GLU A 147 2.57 -23.83 0.63
N ARG A 148 1.63 -24.63 1.13
CA ARG A 148 1.46 -24.87 2.57
C ARG A 148 2.70 -25.54 3.17
N GLU A 149 3.28 -26.54 2.48
CA GLU A 149 4.50 -27.22 2.93
C GLU A 149 5.68 -26.24 2.99
N ILE A 150 5.91 -25.43 1.96
CA ILE A 150 6.98 -24.41 1.92
C ILE A 150 6.82 -23.45 3.10
N ALA A 151 5.62 -22.86 3.30
CA ALA A 151 5.39 -21.93 4.40
C ALA A 151 5.63 -22.58 5.77
N THR A 152 5.22 -23.83 5.96
CA THR A 152 5.45 -24.60 7.20
C THR A 152 6.94 -24.87 7.45
N ARG A 153 7.70 -25.24 6.40
CA ARG A 153 9.15 -25.48 6.49
C ARG A 153 9.91 -24.21 6.85
N ILE A 154 9.56 -23.09 6.21
CA ILE A 154 10.17 -21.77 6.51
C ILE A 154 9.86 -21.35 7.95
N ALA A 155 8.62 -21.48 8.41
CA ALA A 155 8.24 -21.17 9.78
C ALA A 155 9.01 -22.03 10.79
N ALA A 156 9.15 -23.33 10.52
CA ALA A 156 9.93 -24.26 11.35
C ALA A 156 11.42 -23.87 11.40
N ALA A 157 12.02 -23.48 10.29
CA ALA A 157 13.41 -23.03 10.23
C ALA A 157 13.65 -21.74 11.04
N LEU A 158 12.61 -20.92 11.23
CA LEU A 158 12.62 -19.73 12.07
C LEU A 158 12.18 -20.01 13.51
N ALA A 159 11.94 -21.26 13.87
CA ALA A 159 11.39 -21.69 15.16
C ALA A 159 10.05 -21.00 15.52
N VAL A 160 9.25 -20.64 14.52
CA VAL A 160 7.92 -20.09 14.65
C VAL A 160 6.89 -21.21 14.55
N PRO A 161 6.09 -21.46 15.59
CA PRO A 161 5.10 -22.54 15.56
C PRO A 161 3.93 -22.18 14.65
N VAL A 162 3.52 -23.15 13.82
CA VAL A 162 2.26 -23.09 13.08
C VAL A 162 1.24 -23.91 13.88
N PRO A 163 0.17 -23.29 14.42
CA PRO A 163 -0.84 -24.01 15.20
C PRO A 163 -1.50 -25.10 14.36
N PRO A 164 -1.80 -26.27 14.95
CA PRO A 164 -2.58 -27.30 14.27
C PRO A 164 -3.97 -26.78 13.89
N GLY A 165 -4.37 -26.99 12.64
CA GLY A 165 -5.67 -26.54 12.11
C GLY A 165 -5.64 -25.13 11.49
N ASP A 166 -4.52 -24.41 11.52
CA ASP A 166 -4.38 -23.17 10.75
C ASP A 166 -4.27 -23.49 9.27
N GLU A 167 -5.17 -22.91 8.50
CA GLU A 167 -5.21 -23.07 7.07
C GLU A 167 -4.39 -21.96 6.39
N LEU A 168 -3.10 -22.26 6.11
CA LEU A 168 -2.19 -21.30 5.48
C LEU A 168 -2.57 -21.02 4.02
N VAL A 169 -3.22 -21.97 3.35
CA VAL A 169 -3.70 -21.88 1.97
C VAL A 169 -5.16 -22.34 1.90
N PRO A 170 -6.11 -21.48 2.32
CA PRO A 170 -7.52 -21.86 2.46
C PRO A 170 -8.25 -22.00 1.11
N ASN A 171 -7.85 -21.19 0.14
CA ASN A 171 -8.56 -21.09 -1.13
C ASN A 171 -7.86 -21.96 -2.19
N ARG A 172 -8.51 -23.03 -2.59
CA ARG A 172 -7.99 -24.00 -3.55
C ARG A 172 -8.94 -24.12 -4.73
N ILE A 173 -8.39 -24.18 -5.92
CA ILE A 173 -9.13 -24.45 -7.14
C ILE A 173 -8.60 -25.72 -7.80
N ARG A 174 -9.46 -26.36 -8.60
CA ARG A 174 -9.10 -27.63 -9.27
C ARG A 174 -8.61 -27.41 -10.70
N ASP A 175 -9.08 -26.35 -11.33
CA ASP A 175 -8.69 -26.00 -12.69
C ASP A 175 -7.32 -25.32 -12.68
N THR A 176 -6.31 -26.07 -13.12
CA THR A 176 -4.92 -25.59 -13.16
C THR A 176 -4.71 -24.45 -14.14
N GLU A 177 -5.47 -24.38 -15.24
CA GLU A 177 -5.42 -23.27 -16.17
C GLU A 177 -6.01 -21.99 -15.54
N ALA A 178 -7.13 -22.12 -14.80
CA ALA A 178 -7.67 -21.00 -14.03
C ALA A 178 -6.66 -20.49 -12.97
N TYR A 179 -5.90 -21.39 -12.34
CA TYR A 179 -4.84 -21.01 -11.42
C TYR A 179 -3.71 -20.24 -12.12
N LEU A 180 -3.26 -20.73 -13.27
CA LEU A 180 -2.23 -20.03 -14.07
C LEU A 180 -2.72 -18.66 -14.56
N ASP A 181 -3.98 -18.53 -14.96
CA ASP A 181 -4.58 -17.25 -15.33
C ASP A 181 -4.66 -16.30 -14.13
N PHE A 182 -4.94 -16.80 -12.94
CA PHE A 182 -4.89 -16.01 -11.70
C PHE A 182 -3.46 -15.49 -11.42
N LEU A 183 -2.43 -16.33 -11.53
CA LEU A 183 -1.04 -15.89 -11.38
C LEU A 183 -0.65 -14.85 -12.44
N ARG A 184 -1.07 -15.02 -13.70
CA ARG A 184 -0.88 -14.03 -14.77
C ARG A 184 -1.57 -12.71 -14.44
N ALA A 185 -2.80 -12.76 -13.92
CA ALA A 185 -3.54 -11.57 -13.53
C ALA A 185 -2.83 -10.79 -12.43
N LYS A 186 -2.26 -11.48 -11.42
CA LYS A 186 -1.47 -10.85 -10.36
C LYS A 186 -0.28 -10.07 -10.91
N VAL A 187 0.46 -10.67 -11.82
CA VAL A 187 1.62 -10.03 -12.45
C VAL A 187 1.19 -8.88 -13.37
N THR A 188 0.12 -9.07 -14.14
CA THR A 188 -0.43 -8.06 -15.07
C THR A 188 -0.94 -6.82 -14.35
N ALA A 189 -1.56 -6.96 -13.18
CA ALA A 189 -2.08 -5.84 -12.41
C ALA A 189 -0.99 -5.02 -11.69
N ARG A 190 0.21 -5.57 -11.51
CA ARG A 190 1.28 -4.99 -10.69
C ARG A 190 1.73 -3.57 -11.09
N PRO A 191 1.86 -3.24 -12.40
CA PRO A 191 2.24 -1.88 -12.79
C PRO A 191 1.21 -0.82 -12.39
N ARG A 192 -0.01 -1.23 -12.06
CA ARG A 192 -1.18 -0.35 -11.85
C ARG A 192 -1.42 0.58 -13.06
N GLY A 193 -2.60 1.14 -13.16
CA GLY A 193 -3.00 1.98 -14.29
C GLY A 193 -4.09 1.33 -15.14
N ALA A 194 -4.74 2.12 -16.00
CA ALA A 194 -5.94 1.72 -16.73
C ALA A 194 -5.76 0.43 -17.54
N ALA A 195 -4.69 0.33 -18.33
CA ALA A 195 -4.43 -0.84 -19.17
C ALA A 195 -4.12 -2.10 -18.34
N ALA A 196 -3.30 -1.96 -17.29
CA ALA A 196 -2.92 -3.07 -16.42
C ALA A 196 -4.15 -3.65 -15.70
N LEU A 197 -5.00 -2.78 -15.14
CA LEU A 197 -6.23 -3.20 -14.47
C LEU A 197 -7.24 -3.83 -15.44
N ALA A 198 -7.39 -3.28 -16.65
CA ALA A 198 -8.29 -3.83 -17.66
C ALA A 198 -7.84 -5.24 -18.12
N ASN A 199 -6.55 -5.41 -18.39
CA ASN A 199 -6.00 -6.70 -18.82
C ASN A 199 -6.09 -7.75 -17.69
N ALA A 200 -5.80 -7.38 -16.44
CA ALA A 200 -5.96 -8.27 -15.31
C ALA A 200 -7.43 -8.64 -15.08
N ALA A 201 -8.37 -7.70 -15.26
CA ALA A 201 -9.80 -7.96 -15.12
C ALA A 201 -10.28 -9.04 -16.10
N VAL A 202 -9.82 -9.03 -17.35
CA VAL A 202 -10.16 -10.07 -18.33
C VAL A 202 -9.76 -11.46 -17.84
N LEU A 203 -8.54 -11.60 -17.35
CA LEU A 203 -8.05 -12.87 -16.80
C LEU A 203 -8.85 -13.31 -15.56
N LEU A 204 -9.12 -12.39 -14.64
CA LEU A 204 -9.86 -12.69 -13.41
C LEU A 204 -11.33 -13.05 -13.70
N GLU A 205 -11.96 -12.44 -14.71
CA GLU A 205 -13.30 -12.83 -15.14
C GLU A 205 -13.31 -14.26 -15.73
N GLN A 206 -12.28 -14.64 -16.48
CA GLN A 206 -12.11 -16.01 -16.97
C GLN A 206 -11.92 -17.01 -15.82
N VAL A 207 -11.10 -16.66 -14.83
CA VAL A 207 -10.93 -17.45 -13.60
C VAL A 207 -12.27 -17.65 -12.91
N LEU A 208 -13.03 -16.59 -12.65
CA LEU A 208 -14.31 -16.66 -11.95
C LEU A 208 -15.43 -17.33 -12.77
N THR A 209 -15.27 -17.44 -14.09
CA THR A 209 -16.17 -18.22 -14.95
C THR A 209 -15.95 -19.72 -14.75
N ARG A 210 -14.71 -20.17 -14.58
CA ARG A 210 -14.33 -21.57 -14.35
C ARG A 210 -14.49 -21.97 -12.87
N GLU A 211 -14.05 -21.09 -11.97
CA GLU A 211 -14.00 -21.28 -10.52
C GLU A 211 -14.73 -20.14 -9.80
N PRO A 212 -16.05 -20.14 -9.81
CA PRO A 212 -16.87 -19.05 -9.30
C PRO A 212 -16.60 -18.71 -7.83
N ASP A 213 -16.27 -19.68 -7.01
CA ASP A 213 -16.08 -19.54 -5.56
C ASP A 213 -14.61 -19.29 -5.15
N PHE A 214 -13.74 -18.95 -6.11
CA PHE A 214 -12.36 -18.63 -5.79
C PHE A 214 -12.24 -17.19 -5.23
N ALA A 215 -12.28 -17.08 -3.90
CA ALA A 215 -12.28 -15.81 -3.17
C ALA A 215 -11.11 -14.85 -3.53
N PRO A 216 -9.86 -15.32 -3.73
CA PRO A 216 -8.75 -14.43 -4.10
C PRO A 216 -8.98 -13.70 -5.44
N ALA A 217 -9.51 -14.39 -6.45
CA ALA A 217 -9.81 -13.75 -7.73
C ALA A 217 -10.96 -12.74 -7.61
N ALA A 218 -12.00 -13.07 -6.82
CA ALA A 218 -13.11 -12.16 -6.57
C ALA A 218 -12.65 -10.89 -5.83
N ALA A 219 -11.79 -11.03 -4.80
CA ALA A 219 -11.22 -9.90 -4.07
C ALA A 219 -10.36 -9.01 -4.98
N MET A 220 -9.49 -9.62 -5.77
CA MET A 220 -8.59 -8.89 -6.65
C MET A 220 -9.35 -8.15 -7.77
N LEU A 221 -10.36 -8.78 -8.37
CA LEU A 221 -11.20 -8.15 -9.39
C LEU A 221 -12.04 -7.01 -8.79
N ALA A 222 -12.58 -7.21 -7.59
CA ALA A 222 -13.32 -6.17 -6.86
C ALA A 222 -12.44 -4.94 -6.62
N TYR A 223 -11.23 -5.13 -6.11
CA TYR A 223 -10.26 -4.07 -5.90
C TYR A 223 -9.89 -3.34 -7.20
N GLY A 224 -9.61 -4.10 -8.26
CA GLY A 224 -9.33 -3.53 -9.59
C GLY A 224 -10.47 -2.67 -10.13
N TYR A 225 -11.73 -3.12 -9.98
CA TYR A 225 -12.90 -2.35 -10.38
C TYR A 225 -13.14 -1.10 -9.55
N ALA A 226 -12.86 -1.12 -8.24
CA ALA A 226 -12.92 0.07 -7.40
C ALA A 226 -11.91 1.14 -7.83
N LEU A 227 -10.72 0.71 -8.28
CA LEU A 227 -9.66 1.63 -8.71
C LEU A 227 -9.78 2.09 -10.16
N THR A 228 -10.55 1.41 -11.00
CA THR A 228 -10.64 1.71 -12.45
C THR A 228 -10.98 3.18 -12.75
N PRO A 229 -11.95 3.83 -12.08
CA PRO A 229 -12.25 5.25 -12.33
C PRO A 229 -11.06 6.17 -12.04
N LEU A 230 -10.28 5.88 -10.99
CA LEU A 230 -9.11 6.68 -10.59
C LEU A 230 -8.05 6.81 -11.69
N PHE A 231 -7.90 5.76 -12.51
CA PHE A 231 -6.94 5.74 -13.62
C PHE A 231 -7.54 6.19 -14.95
N ALA A 232 -8.81 6.55 -14.98
CA ALA A 232 -9.46 7.02 -16.21
C ALA A 232 -8.95 8.42 -16.59
N PRO A 233 -8.64 8.65 -17.89
CA PRO A 233 -8.26 10.00 -18.36
C PRO A 233 -9.36 11.05 -18.12
N SER A 234 -10.64 10.62 -18.10
CA SER A 234 -11.80 11.47 -17.84
C SER A 234 -11.75 12.17 -16.48
N LEU A 235 -11.30 11.47 -15.43
CA LEU A 235 -11.11 12.05 -14.10
C LEU A 235 -10.10 13.20 -14.13
N ARG A 236 -8.96 13.00 -14.77
CA ARG A 236 -7.89 13.99 -14.86
C ARG A 236 -8.29 15.22 -15.66
N ALA A 237 -9.08 15.03 -16.68
CA ALA A 237 -9.57 16.10 -17.56
C ALA A 237 -10.80 16.82 -17.02
N GLY A 238 -11.45 16.32 -15.95
CA GLY A 238 -12.71 16.84 -15.45
C GLY A 238 -13.87 16.63 -16.45
N MET A 239 -14.04 15.37 -16.90
CA MET A 239 -15.08 14.95 -17.86
C MET A 239 -16.11 14.05 -17.14
N PRO A 240 -17.05 14.63 -16.36
CA PRO A 240 -17.91 13.89 -15.43
C PRO A 240 -18.82 12.87 -16.11
N GLU A 241 -19.29 13.13 -17.31
CA GLU A 241 -20.20 12.22 -18.04
C GLU A 241 -19.47 10.94 -18.52
N GLU A 242 -18.20 11.08 -18.91
CA GLU A 242 -17.37 9.94 -19.29
C GLU A 242 -17.00 9.10 -18.06
N GLU A 243 -16.70 9.77 -16.96
CA GLU A 243 -16.36 9.12 -15.70
C GLU A 243 -17.56 8.37 -15.13
N ARG A 244 -18.75 8.96 -15.13
CA ARG A 244 -19.98 8.30 -14.69
C ARG A 244 -20.22 6.97 -15.38
N LYS A 245 -20.02 6.89 -16.71
CA LYS A 245 -20.16 5.64 -17.47
C LYS A 245 -19.20 4.54 -16.96
N ILE A 246 -17.98 4.93 -16.53
CA ILE A 246 -17.02 4.00 -15.98
C ILE A 246 -17.49 3.55 -14.59
N VAL A 247 -17.89 4.49 -13.74
CA VAL A 247 -18.39 4.24 -12.37
C VAL A 247 -19.60 3.29 -12.40
N GLU A 248 -20.61 3.59 -13.22
CA GLU A 248 -21.82 2.77 -13.38
C GLU A 248 -21.52 1.33 -13.80
N ARG A 249 -20.47 1.15 -14.60
CA ARG A 249 -20.04 -0.18 -15.06
C ARG A 249 -19.24 -0.96 -14.03
N THR A 250 -18.37 -0.29 -13.27
CA THR A 250 -17.35 -0.98 -12.45
C THR A 250 -17.69 -1.02 -10.96
N VAL A 251 -18.21 0.06 -10.39
CA VAL A 251 -18.39 0.17 -8.94
C VAL A 251 -19.44 -0.80 -8.38
N PRO A 252 -20.62 -1.00 -9.00
CA PRO A 252 -21.59 -2.00 -8.53
C PRO A 252 -21.02 -3.43 -8.57
N ARG A 253 -20.24 -3.75 -9.59
CA ARG A 253 -19.56 -5.06 -9.74
C ARG A 253 -18.48 -5.24 -8.66
N SER A 254 -17.73 -4.18 -8.37
CA SER A 254 -16.76 -4.17 -7.28
C SER A 254 -17.42 -4.51 -5.93
N ASP A 255 -18.52 -3.85 -5.59
CA ASP A 255 -19.23 -4.08 -4.33
C ASP A 255 -19.76 -5.52 -4.21
N ALA A 256 -20.37 -6.04 -5.26
CA ALA A 256 -20.89 -7.40 -5.28
C ALA A 256 -19.77 -8.45 -5.11
N LEU A 257 -18.66 -8.28 -5.84
CA LEU A 257 -17.51 -9.20 -5.78
C LEU A 257 -16.79 -9.11 -4.43
N ALA A 258 -16.62 -7.93 -3.86
CA ALA A 258 -15.98 -7.76 -2.55
C ALA A 258 -16.79 -8.42 -1.44
N LYS A 259 -18.12 -8.22 -1.41
CA LYS A 259 -19.03 -8.90 -0.46
C LYS A 259 -18.97 -10.42 -0.62
N ARG A 260 -18.94 -10.91 -1.85
CA ARG A 260 -18.80 -12.34 -2.12
C ARG A 260 -17.46 -12.86 -1.61
N ALA A 261 -16.35 -12.16 -1.87
CA ALA A 261 -15.03 -12.56 -1.41
C ALA A 261 -14.93 -12.64 0.11
N THR A 262 -15.50 -11.67 0.86
CA THR A 262 -15.53 -11.71 2.32
C THR A 262 -16.44 -12.81 2.88
N THR A 263 -17.46 -13.23 2.13
CA THR A 263 -18.32 -14.37 2.50
C THR A 263 -17.60 -15.70 2.27
N LEU A 264 -16.87 -15.83 1.15
CA LEU A 264 -16.14 -17.04 0.80
C LEU A 264 -14.89 -17.26 1.69
N ASP A 265 -14.17 -16.18 2.01
CA ASP A 265 -13.04 -16.21 2.93
C ASP A 265 -13.12 -15.08 3.97
N PRO A 266 -13.79 -15.31 5.10
CA PRO A 266 -13.91 -14.31 6.18
C PRO A 266 -12.59 -13.97 6.89
N LYS A 267 -11.50 -14.70 6.60
CA LYS A 267 -10.16 -14.45 7.14
C LYS A 267 -9.22 -13.80 6.13
N SER A 268 -9.70 -13.43 4.95
CA SER A 268 -8.90 -12.73 3.94
C SER A 268 -8.84 -11.23 4.20
N ALA A 269 -7.67 -10.72 4.59
CA ALA A 269 -7.42 -9.29 4.69
C ALA A 269 -7.63 -8.57 3.34
N GLU A 270 -7.23 -9.21 2.23
CA GLU A 270 -7.39 -8.70 0.88
C GLU A 270 -8.87 -8.52 0.49
N ALA A 271 -9.73 -9.45 0.90
CA ALA A 271 -11.16 -9.36 0.64
C ALA A 271 -11.78 -8.15 1.38
N PHE A 272 -11.37 -7.91 2.64
CA PHE A 272 -11.82 -6.74 3.40
C PHE A 272 -11.21 -5.44 2.87
N VAL A 273 -9.99 -5.44 2.35
CA VAL A 273 -9.43 -4.28 1.62
C VAL A 273 -10.27 -3.95 0.40
N ALA A 274 -10.59 -4.96 -0.42
CA ALA A 274 -11.45 -4.77 -1.60
C ALA A 274 -12.82 -4.22 -1.22
N LEU A 275 -13.41 -4.71 -0.13
CA LEU A 275 -14.67 -4.19 0.41
C LEU A 275 -14.54 -2.74 0.88
N GLY A 276 -13.46 -2.41 1.60
CA GLY A 276 -13.18 -1.05 2.04
C GLY A 276 -13.12 -0.05 0.88
N TYR A 277 -12.38 -0.38 -0.17
CA TYR A 277 -12.32 0.46 -1.38
C TYR A 277 -13.67 0.52 -2.11
N ALA A 278 -14.37 -0.60 -2.27
CA ALA A 278 -15.69 -0.63 -2.90
C ALA A 278 -16.72 0.24 -2.15
N GLN A 279 -16.67 0.25 -0.83
CA GLN A 279 -17.53 1.10 0.01
C GLN A 279 -17.09 2.59 -0.05
N MET A 280 -15.79 2.85 -0.04
CA MET A 280 -15.23 4.19 -0.08
C MET A 280 -15.60 4.92 -1.37
N VAL A 281 -15.46 4.28 -2.53
CA VAL A 281 -15.83 4.89 -3.82
C VAL A 281 -17.34 5.11 -3.95
N GLN A 282 -18.16 4.39 -3.19
CA GLN A 282 -19.59 4.60 -3.06
C GLN A 282 -19.96 5.65 -1.99
N ARG A 283 -18.99 6.33 -1.40
CA ARG A 283 -19.19 7.31 -0.30
C ARG A 283 -19.81 6.72 0.98
N LYS A 284 -19.73 5.41 1.16
CA LYS A 284 -20.16 4.69 2.37
C LYS A 284 -19.03 4.65 3.40
N MET A 285 -18.64 5.82 3.91
CA MET A 285 -17.38 6.01 4.64
C MET A 285 -17.26 5.20 5.92
N LEU A 286 -18.34 5.10 6.71
CA LEU A 286 -18.34 4.29 7.94
C LEU A 286 -18.16 2.79 7.62
N ALA A 287 -18.84 2.30 6.59
CA ALA A 287 -18.68 0.92 6.16
C ALA A 287 -17.27 0.64 5.61
N ALA A 288 -16.68 1.60 4.89
CA ALA A 288 -15.30 1.52 4.43
C ALA A 288 -14.31 1.47 5.59
N GLU A 289 -14.52 2.31 6.62
CA GLU A 289 -13.72 2.30 7.84
C GLU A 289 -13.76 0.95 8.55
N ASP A 290 -14.97 0.39 8.74
CA ASP A 290 -15.15 -0.92 9.37
C ASP A 290 -14.44 -2.03 8.58
N ALA A 291 -14.54 -2.01 7.25
CA ALA A 291 -13.87 -2.97 6.38
C ALA A 291 -12.34 -2.85 6.47
N PHE A 292 -11.77 -1.63 6.42
CA PHE A 292 -10.34 -1.45 6.58
C PHE A 292 -9.83 -1.85 7.97
N LYS A 293 -10.58 -1.54 9.04
CA LYS A 293 -10.25 -2.00 10.39
C LYS A 293 -10.24 -3.53 10.48
N GLN A 294 -11.21 -4.19 9.85
CA GLN A 294 -11.25 -5.66 9.80
C GLN A 294 -10.06 -6.22 9.02
N ALA A 295 -9.70 -5.62 7.88
CA ALA A 295 -8.52 -6.01 7.12
C ALA A 295 -7.24 -5.92 7.96
N LEU A 296 -7.05 -4.80 8.68
CA LEU A 296 -5.86 -4.58 9.51
C LEU A 296 -5.87 -5.40 10.81
N ALA A 297 -7.04 -5.80 11.31
CA ALA A 297 -7.13 -6.76 12.41
C ALA A 297 -6.67 -8.17 11.99
N LEU A 298 -6.98 -8.57 10.75
CA LEU A 298 -6.53 -9.85 10.17
C LEU A 298 -5.05 -9.82 9.79
N ASN A 299 -4.59 -8.72 9.18
CA ASN A 299 -3.19 -8.51 8.82
C ASN A 299 -2.79 -7.04 9.06
N PRO A 300 -2.12 -6.73 10.19
CA PRO A 300 -1.69 -5.35 10.50
C PRO A 300 -0.72 -4.74 9.48
N ASN A 301 -0.07 -5.59 8.67
CA ASN A 301 0.89 -5.21 7.66
C ASN A 301 0.30 -5.22 6.23
N GLN A 302 -1.04 -5.26 6.12
CA GLN A 302 -1.70 -5.24 4.82
C GLN A 302 -1.57 -3.84 4.17
N ALA A 303 -0.66 -3.74 3.18
CA ALA A 303 -0.22 -2.47 2.62
C ALA A 303 -1.37 -1.65 1.99
N ASP A 304 -2.22 -2.27 1.17
CA ASP A 304 -3.36 -1.58 0.54
C ASP A 304 -4.44 -1.20 1.59
N GLY A 305 -4.55 -1.95 2.69
CA GLY A 305 -5.41 -1.60 3.83
C GLY A 305 -4.91 -0.36 4.58
N LEU A 306 -3.61 -0.33 4.90
CA LEU A 306 -2.96 0.84 5.50
C LEU A 306 -3.09 2.06 4.59
N HIS A 307 -2.88 1.87 3.28
CA HIS A 307 -3.03 2.92 2.28
C HIS A 307 -4.45 3.48 2.24
N GLY A 308 -5.47 2.63 2.04
CA GLY A 308 -6.86 3.07 1.95
C GLY A 308 -7.37 3.71 3.24
N TYR A 309 -7.08 3.10 4.39
CA TYR A 309 -7.54 3.63 5.66
C TYR A 309 -6.86 4.96 6.02
N SER A 310 -5.55 5.10 5.76
CA SER A 310 -4.88 6.39 5.98
C SER A 310 -5.41 7.51 5.10
N GLN A 311 -5.79 7.23 3.85
CA GLN A 311 -6.47 8.21 2.97
C GLN A 311 -7.82 8.62 3.55
N LEU A 312 -8.61 7.65 4.03
CA LEU A 312 -9.90 7.92 4.66
C LEU A 312 -9.75 8.80 5.91
N LEU A 313 -8.80 8.49 6.79
CA LEU A 313 -8.49 9.29 7.98
C LEU A 313 -8.08 10.73 7.61
N ALA A 314 -7.21 10.90 6.64
CA ALA A 314 -6.81 12.22 6.15
C ALA A 314 -8.00 13.01 5.59
N ALA A 315 -8.87 12.34 4.82
CA ALA A 315 -10.08 12.95 4.28
C ALA A 315 -11.01 13.48 5.38
N PHE A 316 -11.03 12.90 6.57
CA PHE A 316 -11.82 13.37 7.71
C PHE A 316 -11.06 14.22 8.74
N GLY A 317 -9.77 14.52 8.49
CA GLY A 317 -8.98 15.43 9.32
C GLY A 317 -8.20 14.75 10.45
N SER A 318 -8.24 13.43 10.55
CA SER A 318 -7.39 12.65 11.46
C SER A 318 -5.96 12.53 10.90
N ILE A 319 -5.30 13.68 10.68
CA ILE A 319 -4.01 13.78 9.98
C ILE A 319 -2.92 13.02 10.74
N LYS A 320 -2.88 13.11 12.07
CA LYS A 320 -1.84 12.45 12.88
C LYS A 320 -1.95 10.92 12.82
N GLU A 321 -3.17 10.37 12.92
CA GLU A 321 -3.39 8.94 12.79
C GLU A 321 -3.07 8.46 11.36
N SER A 322 -3.48 9.23 10.34
CA SER A 322 -3.13 8.98 8.96
C SER A 322 -1.62 8.92 8.78
N LEU A 323 -0.88 9.90 9.31
CA LEU A 323 0.58 9.98 9.21
C LEU A 323 1.26 8.77 9.87
N ALA A 324 0.82 8.36 11.05
CA ALA A 324 1.37 7.19 11.73
C ALA A 324 1.21 5.91 10.88
N MET A 325 0.05 5.73 10.23
CA MET A 325 -0.17 4.61 9.31
C MET A 325 0.70 4.72 8.06
N ARG A 326 0.89 5.92 7.51
CA ARG A 326 1.76 6.16 6.36
C ARG A 326 3.22 5.86 6.65
N GLU A 327 3.71 6.25 7.81
CA GLU A 327 5.06 5.93 8.24
C GLU A 327 5.24 4.42 8.43
N HIS A 328 4.21 3.72 8.94
CA HIS A 328 4.24 2.26 9.00
C HIS A 328 4.27 1.65 7.60
N LEU A 329 3.39 2.10 6.70
CA LEU A 329 3.35 1.66 5.31
C LEU A 329 4.69 1.89 4.59
N GLN A 330 5.35 3.03 4.81
CA GLN A 330 6.67 3.30 4.20
C GLN A 330 7.77 2.36 4.69
N ARG A 331 7.70 1.90 5.94
CA ARG A 331 8.64 0.87 6.42
C ARG A 331 8.40 -0.49 5.77
N LEU A 332 7.15 -0.81 5.43
CA LEU A 332 6.78 -2.07 4.75
C LEU A 332 7.03 -2.02 3.25
N GLU A 333 6.81 -0.86 2.62
CA GLU A 333 6.84 -0.64 1.18
C GLU A 333 7.66 0.61 0.81
N PRO A 334 8.99 0.60 1.06
CA PRO A 334 9.84 1.79 0.88
C PRO A 334 10.00 2.22 -0.58
N PHE A 335 9.73 1.33 -1.55
CA PHE A 335 9.99 1.58 -2.97
C PHE A 335 8.75 1.90 -3.80
N ILE A 336 7.57 1.93 -3.20
CA ILE A 336 6.34 2.23 -3.92
C ILE A 336 6.14 3.74 -4.01
N VAL A 337 6.44 4.28 -5.20
CA VAL A 337 6.39 5.73 -5.47
C VAL A 337 5.03 6.34 -5.12
N ASN A 338 3.93 5.64 -5.42
CA ASN A 338 2.59 6.11 -5.08
C ASN A 338 2.42 6.30 -3.56
N TYR A 339 2.89 5.34 -2.76
CA TYR A 339 2.78 5.45 -1.31
C TYR A 339 3.63 6.59 -0.76
N THR A 340 4.82 6.80 -1.35
CA THR A 340 5.68 7.93 -0.96
C THR A 340 5.04 9.27 -1.32
N ALA A 341 4.45 9.38 -2.50
CA ALA A 341 3.78 10.60 -2.94
C ALA A 341 2.60 10.96 -2.04
N ASP A 342 1.73 9.99 -1.75
CA ASP A 342 0.58 10.22 -0.86
C ASP A 342 1.01 10.50 0.59
N THR A 343 2.15 9.92 1.04
CA THR A 343 2.71 10.23 2.36
C THR A 343 3.23 11.67 2.42
N ALA A 344 3.85 12.13 1.33
CA ALA A 344 4.29 13.53 1.23
C ALA A 344 3.11 14.51 1.32
N GLU A 345 1.98 14.20 0.66
CA GLU A 345 0.76 15.01 0.82
C GLU A 345 0.27 15.07 2.27
N ILE A 346 0.34 13.95 3.01
CA ILE A 346 -0.07 13.96 4.42
C ILE A 346 0.89 14.79 5.27
N TYR A 347 2.21 14.78 5.00
CA TYR A 347 3.14 15.69 5.66
C TYR A 347 2.82 17.16 5.36
N TRP A 348 2.50 17.48 4.11
CA TRP A 348 2.06 18.82 3.75
C TRP A 348 0.78 19.23 4.50
N LEU A 349 -0.22 18.33 4.60
CA LEU A 349 -1.45 18.59 5.35
C LEU A 349 -1.21 18.74 6.86
N ASP A 350 -0.14 18.13 7.39
CA ASP A 350 0.31 18.29 8.77
C ASP A 350 1.11 19.60 9.00
N GLY A 351 1.39 20.36 7.91
CA GLY A 351 2.11 21.63 7.94
C GLY A 351 3.60 21.56 7.60
N ASP A 352 4.11 20.38 7.23
CA ASP A 352 5.53 20.16 6.87
C ASP A 352 5.71 20.11 5.34
N ALA A 353 5.58 21.27 4.70
CA ALA A 353 5.72 21.41 3.24
C ALA A 353 7.15 21.10 2.77
N ASP A 354 8.17 21.48 3.55
CA ASP A 354 9.57 21.24 3.18
C ASP A 354 9.87 19.76 3.09
N LYS A 355 9.39 18.96 4.06
CA LYS A 355 9.53 17.51 4.03
C LYS A 355 8.78 16.89 2.87
N ALA A 356 7.56 17.37 2.57
CA ALA A 356 6.78 16.91 1.43
C ALA A 356 7.53 17.15 0.10
N ILE A 357 8.08 18.34 -0.10
CA ILE A 357 8.89 18.70 -1.28
C ILE A 357 10.13 17.78 -1.39
N ALA A 358 10.86 17.62 -0.28
CA ALA A 358 12.05 16.76 -0.27
C ALA A 358 11.75 15.30 -0.61
N MET A 359 10.58 14.79 -0.19
CA MET A 359 10.12 13.43 -0.51
C MET A 359 9.72 13.28 -1.98
N LEU A 360 9.12 14.30 -2.60
CA LEU A 360 8.60 14.23 -3.98
C LEU A 360 9.68 14.53 -5.03
N ALA A 361 10.65 15.39 -4.72
CA ALA A 361 11.66 15.84 -5.66
C ALA A 361 12.43 14.71 -6.42
N PRO A 362 12.79 13.58 -5.77
CA PRO A 362 13.49 12.49 -6.44
C PRO A 362 12.65 11.75 -7.50
N PHE A 363 11.33 11.91 -7.52
CA PHE A 363 10.42 11.18 -8.40
C PHE A 363 10.01 11.95 -9.65
N ARG A 364 10.70 13.03 -9.99
CA ARG A 364 10.52 13.75 -11.26
C ARG A 364 11.06 12.91 -12.44
N PRO A 365 10.33 12.88 -13.58
CA PRO A 365 9.06 13.59 -13.89
C PRO A 365 7.79 12.81 -13.48
N GLY A 366 7.89 11.70 -12.75
CA GLY A 366 6.76 10.79 -12.50
C GLY A 366 5.68 11.31 -11.53
N ARG A 367 6.04 12.19 -10.56
CA ARG A 367 5.15 12.73 -9.52
C ARG A 367 5.17 14.25 -9.48
N THR A 368 5.08 14.82 -10.64
CA THR A 368 5.17 16.27 -10.82
C THR A 368 3.90 17.01 -10.46
N LEU A 369 2.72 16.36 -10.49
CA LEU A 369 1.46 17.00 -10.09
C LEU A 369 1.44 17.26 -8.58
N GLU A 370 1.72 16.25 -7.79
CA GLU A 370 1.76 16.33 -6.33
C GLU A 370 2.86 17.33 -5.87
N LEU A 371 4.02 17.26 -6.53
CA LEU A 371 5.09 18.22 -6.27
C LEU A 371 4.67 19.66 -6.61
N ALA A 372 4.04 19.88 -7.77
CA ALA A 372 3.58 21.22 -8.18
C ALA A 372 2.53 21.79 -7.21
N LEU A 373 1.63 20.94 -6.69
CA LEU A 373 0.64 21.32 -5.69
C LEU A 373 1.33 21.83 -4.41
N VAL A 374 2.29 21.05 -3.88
CA VAL A 374 2.98 21.42 -2.62
C VAL A 374 3.87 22.64 -2.83
N LEU A 375 4.59 22.74 -3.95
CA LEU A 375 5.40 23.91 -4.31
C LEU A 375 4.54 25.18 -4.42
N ALA A 376 3.39 25.09 -5.09
CA ALA A 376 2.49 26.24 -5.22
C ALA A 376 1.94 26.67 -3.86
N ALA A 377 1.56 25.73 -3.00
CA ALA A 377 1.09 26.00 -1.64
C ALA A 377 2.17 26.64 -0.77
N ALA A 378 3.45 26.30 -1.00
CA ALA A 378 4.61 26.93 -0.35
C ALA A 378 5.03 28.30 -0.97
N GLY A 379 4.35 28.76 -2.04
CA GLY A 379 4.66 30.01 -2.73
C GLY A 379 5.75 29.91 -3.80
N HIS A 380 6.24 28.71 -4.12
CA HIS A 380 7.25 28.45 -5.14
C HIS A 380 6.63 28.33 -6.54
N TYR A 381 5.93 29.35 -7.01
CA TYR A 381 5.08 29.30 -8.22
C TYR A 381 5.85 28.97 -9.50
N ALA A 382 7.02 29.54 -9.67
CA ALA A 382 7.86 29.26 -10.87
C ALA A 382 8.31 27.80 -10.93
N GLU A 383 8.69 27.23 -9.79
CA GLU A 383 9.09 25.82 -9.69
C GLU A 383 7.88 24.89 -9.87
N ALA A 384 6.71 25.28 -9.36
CA ALA A 384 5.46 24.56 -9.56
C ALA A 384 5.07 24.53 -11.05
N ALA A 385 5.17 25.68 -11.75
CA ALA A 385 4.91 25.76 -13.18
C ALA A 385 5.89 24.90 -14.00
N ALA A 386 7.17 24.90 -13.62
CA ALA A 386 8.18 24.03 -14.25
C ALA A 386 7.84 22.55 -14.05
N ALA A 387 7.42 22.15 -12.85
CA ALA A 387 7.01 20.78 -12.56
C ALA A 387 5.80 20.37 -13.41
N ILE A 388 4.79 21.23 -13.58
CA ILE A 388 3.64 20.93 -14.47
C ILE A 388 4.09 20.70 -15.91
N ARG A 389 5.06 21.46 -16.43
CA ARG A 389 5.56 21.27 -17.80
C ARG A 389 6.31 19.97 -18.00
N GLU A 390 6.86 19.37 -16.95
CA GLU A 390 7.49 18.06 -17.00
C GLU A 390 6.50 16.90 -17.05
N MET A 391 5.21 17.16 -16.78
CA MET A 391 4.19 16.12 -16.85
C MET A 391 4.06 15.57 -18.27
N GLN A 392 3.74 14.26 -18.36
CA GLN A 392 3.47 13.65 -19.66
C GLN A 392 2.20 14.27 -20.29
N ALA A 393 2.41 15.13 -21.28
CA ALA A 393 1.33 15.84 -21.95
C ALA A 393 0.28 14.90 -22.59
N SER A 394 0.66 13.66 -22.96
CA SER A 394 -0.25 12.63 -23.48
C SER A 394 -1.37 12.21 -22.52
N ASN A 395 -1.20 12.47 -21.21
CA ASN A 395 -2.21 12.16 -20.19
C ASN A 395 -3.29 13.24 -20.03
N TYR A 396 -3.19 14.34 -20.78
CA TYR A 396 -4.07 15.50 -20.69
C TYR A 396 -4.50 15.98 -22.07
N PRO A 397 -5.63 16.67 -22.18
CA PRO A 397 -5.99 17.38 -23.39
C PRO A 397 -4.87 18.33 -23.85
N PRO A 398 -4.66 18.51 -25.17
CA PRO A 398 -3.63 19.39 -25.70
C PRO A 398 -3.67 20.81 -25.09
N GLY A 399 -2.51 21.28 -24.63
CA GLY A 399 -2.36 22.64 -24.07
C GLY A 399 -2.82 22.82 -22.62
N MET A 400 -3.43 21.82 -21.99
CA MET A 400 -3.95 21.95 -20.62
C MET A 400 -2.83 22.15 -19.59
N THR A 401 -1.73 21.41 -19.68
CA THR A 401 -0.59 21.55 -18.78
C THR A 401 0.10 22.91 -18.95
N GLU A 402 0.26 23.38 -20.17
CA GLU A 402 0.82 24.71 -20.42
C GLU A 402 -0.08 25.83 -19.91
N ALA A 403 -1.42 25.68 -20.02
CA ALA A 403 -2.36 26.64 -19.46
C ALA A 403 -2.24 26.71 -17.93
N ALA A 404 -2.16 25.58 -17.25
CA ALA A 404 -1.97 25.54 -15.80
C ALA A 404 -0.64 26.14 -15.36
N ALA A 405 0.46 25.86 -16.09
CA ALA A 405 1.76 26.44 -15.80
C ALA A 405 1.75 27.98 -15.93
N LYS A 406 1.11 28.52 -16.98
CA LYS A 406 0.97 29.98 -17.16
C LYS A 406 0.14 30.63 -16.04
N ILE A 407 -0.89 29.97 -15.55
CA ILE A 407 -1.64 30.46 -14.38
C ILE A 407 -0.73 30.56 -13.16
N LEU A 408 0.06 29.55 -12.87
CA LEU A 408 1.01 29.56 -11.76
C LEU A 408 2.13 30.62 -11.92
N GLU A 409 2.63 30.84 -13.13
CA GLU A 409 3.61 31.90 -13.40
C GLU A 409 3.06 33.32 -13.15
N SER A 410 1.75 33.50 -13.24
CA SER A 410 1.11 34.78 -12.92
C SER A 410 0.83 34.96 -11.42
N ALA A 411 1.01 33.92 -10.61
CA ALA A 411 0.78 33.96 -9.16
C ALA A 411 1.96 34.68 -8.42
N PRO A 412 1.69 35.35 -7.26
CA PRO A 412 0.39 35.62 -6.71
C PRO A 412 -0.27 36.83 -7.42
N ALA A 413 -1.42 36.63 -8.00
CA ALA A 413 -2.15 37.69 -8.68
C ALA A 413 -3.65 37.56 -8.44
N LYS A 414 -4.41 38.66 -8.54
CA LYS A 414 -5.87 38.59 -8.64
C LYS A 414 -6.26 38.65 -10.10
N THR A 415 -6.96 37.63 -10.56
CA THR A 415 -7.55 37.66 -11.89
C THR A 415 -8.78 38.57 -11.89
N VAL A 416 -8.97 39.35 -12.96
CA VAL A 416 -10.08 40.27 -13.10
C VAL A 416 -11.34 39.58 -13.66
N ALA A 417 -11.13 38.49 -14.40
CA ALA A 417 -12.17 37.69 -15.04
C ALA A 417 -11.92 36.20 -14.80
N PRO A 418 -12.26 35.63 -13.63
CA PRO A 418 -12.08 34.23 -13.33
C PRO A 418 -12.70 33.28 -14.35
N GLU A 419 -13.86 33.67 -14.93
CA GLU A 419 -14.57 32.89 -15.96
C GLU A 419 -13.80 32.76 -17.29
N ALA A 420 -12.84 33.67 -17.56
CA ALA A 420 -11.99 33.63 -18.73
C ALA A 420 -10.82 32.63 -18.60
N LEU A 421 -10.56 32.11 -17.40
CA LEU A 421 -9.50 31.14 -17.18
C LEU A 421 -9.84 29.79 -17.87
N PRO A 422 -8.86 29.17 -18.57
CA PRO A 422 -9.06 27.89 -19.24
C PRO A 422 -9.34 26.78 -18.22
N ARG A 423 -10.05 25.73 -18.63
CA ARG A 423 -10.19 24.51 -17.81
C ARG A 423 -8.85 23.75 -17.76
N ILE A 424 -8.43 23.36 -16.57
CA ILE A 424 -7.14 22.71 -16.30
C ILE A 424 -7.28 21.41 -15.50
N GLY A 425 -8.48 20.84 -15.41
CA GLY A 425 -8.75 19.55 -14.79
C GLY A 425 -8.24 19.48 -13.34
N ASN A 426 -7.58 18.39 -12.99
CA ASN A 426 -7.05 18.15 -11.65
C ASN A 426 -5.87 19.09 -11.24
N MET A 427 -5.42 19.97 -12.15
CA MET A 427 -4.50 21.07 -11.84
C MET A 427 -5.22 22.31 -11.32
N SER A 428 -6.53 22.22 -11.05
CA SER A 428 -7.40 23.32 -10.60
C SER A 428 -6.92 24.06 -9.35
N PHE A 429 -6.07 23.45 -8.52
CA PHE A 429 -5.42 24.11 -7.39
C PHE A 429 -4.69 25.41 -7.79
N ALA A 430 -4.20 25.51 -9.03
CA ALA A 430 -3.54 26.71 -9.54
C ALA A 430 -4.43 27.97 -9.47
N TYR A 431 -5.74 27.81 -9.58
CA TYR A 431 -6.69 28.93 -9.48
C TYR A 431 -6.69 29.59 -8.09
N LEU A 432 -6.37 28.85 -7.02
CA LEU A 432 -6.29 29.38 -5.65
C LEU A 432 -5.27 30.52 -5.56
N HIS A 433 -4.17 30.38 -6.30
CA HIS A 433 -3.03 31.30 -6.23
C HIS A 433 -3.18 32.54 -7.12
N VAL A 434 -4.26 32.60 -7.92
CA VAL A 434 -4.62 33.78 -8.73
C VAL A 434 -5.96 34.37 -8.34
N GLY A 435 -6.47 34.00 -7.14
CA GLY A 435 -7.67 34.61 -6.57
C GLY A 435 -8.97 34.19 -7.27
N ALA A 436 -9.03 32.98 -7.84
CA ALA A 436 -10.20 32.42 -8.51
C ALA A 436 -10.68 31.10 -7.87
N PRO A 437 -10.94 31.02 -6.54
CA PRO A 437 -11.28 29.79 -5.83
C PRO A 437 -12.60 29.15 -6.33
N GLU A 438 -13.53 29.92 -6.89
CA GLU A 438 -14.77 29.42 -7.50
C GLU A 438 -14.48 28.45 -8.65
N ARG A 439 -13.40 28.64 -9.39
CA ARG A 439 -12.98 27.73 -10.48
C ARG A 439 -12.52 26.37 -9.96
N VAL A 440 -11.99 26.33 -8.74
CA VAL A 440 -11.66 25.06 -8.08
C VAL A 440 -12.93 24.30 -7.72
N LEU A 441 -13.97 25.01 -7.24
CA LEU A 441 -15.25 24.40 -6.90
C LEU A 441 -15.95 23.77 -8.13
N GLU A 442 -15.79 24.35 -9.32
CA GLU A 442 -16.31 23.77 -10.54
C GLU A 442 -15.72 22.37 -10.80
N PHE A 443 -14.42 22.20 -10.62
CA PHE A 443 -13.78 20.88 -10.78
C PHE A 443 -14.35 19.85 -9.80
N TYR A 444 -14.52 20.20 -8.52
CA TYR A 444 -15.12 19.32 -7.52
C TYR A 444 -16.61 19.04 -7.78
N GLN A 445 -17.34 20.00 -8.33
CA GLN A 445 -18.72 19.76 -8.76
C GLN A 445 -18.77 18.75 -9.90
N ASP A 446 -17.81 18.79 -10.83
CA ASP A 446 -17.67 17.83 -11.90
C ASP A 446 -17.34 16.42 -11.37
N GLU A 447 -16.45 16.30 -10.36
CA GLU A 447 -16.22 15.01 -9.66
C GLU A 447 -17.50 14.48 -9.00
N VAL A 448 -18.28 15.33 -8.35
CA VAL A 448 -19.58 14.93 -7.77
C VAL A 448 -20.56 14.46 -8.85
N ARG A 449 -20.58 15.11 -10.02
CA ARG A 449 -21.39 14.70 -11.18
C ARG A 449 -20.92 13.37 -11.76
N GLY A 450 -19.61 13.10 -11.73
CA GLY A 450 -19.00 11.82 -12.13
C GLY A 450 -19.34 10.65 -11.22
N ASP A 451 -19.92 10.96 -10.04
CA ASP A 451 -20.30 9.99 -9.01
C ASP A 451 -19.13 9.14 -8.47
N TYR A 452 -17.91 9.67 -8.57
CA TYR A 452 -16.71 9.05 -8.02
C TYR A 452 -16.19 9.87 -6.83
N PHE A 453 -15.72 9.18 -5.78
CA PHE A 453 -15.09 9.80 -4.64
C PHE A 453 -13.61 9.49 -4.59
N GLN A 454 -12.79 10.53 -4.64
CA GLN A 454 -11.36 10.46 -4.44
C GLN A 454 -10.99 11.11 -3.09
N PRO A 455 -10.53 10.34 -2.08
CA PRO A 455 -10.25 10.87 -0.74
C PRO A 455 -9.22 12.00 -0.70
N ILE A 456 -8.22 11.95 -1.59
CA ILE A 456 -7.14 12.95 -1.65
C ILE A 456 -7.68 14.31 -2.13
N SER A 457 -8.60 14.35 -3.10
CA SER A 457 -9.20 15.60 -3.55
C SER A 457 -9.98 16.31 -2.44
N ALA A 458 -10.53 15.56 -1.49
CA ALA A 458 -11.17 16.14 -0.30
C ALA A 458 -10.18 16.87 0.62
N SER A 459 -8.89 16.49 0.63
CA SER A 459 -7.84 17.16 1.40
C SER A 459 -7.45 18.51 0.78
N VAL A 460 -7.34 18.58 -0.55
CA VAL A 460 -7.10 19.82 -1.28
C VAL A 460 -8.25 20.81 -1.09
N GLY A 461 -9.49 20.32 -1.10
CA GLY A 461 -10.67 21.15 -0.83
C GLY A 461 -10.72 21.76 0.58
N ARG A 462 -10.06 21.14 1.58
CA ARG A 462 -9.92 21.72 2.93
C ARG A 462 -8.86 22.80 3.00
N THR A 463 -7.75 22.62 2.30
CA THR A 463 -6.71 23.64 2.20
C THR A 463 -7.24 24.88 1.51
N ALA A 464 -8.09 24.72 0.49
CA ALA A 464 -8.79 25.82 -0.14
C ALA A 464 -9.68 26.62 0.86
N ARG A 465 -10.32 25.94 1.83
CA ARG A 465 -11.10 26.61 2.90
C ARG A 465 -10.25 27.29 3.97
N GLY A 466 -9.01 26.86 4.14
CA GLY A 466 -8.05 27.49 5.07
C GLY A 466 -7.30 28.69 4.49
N ILE A 467 -7.38 28.89 3.16
CA ILE A 467 -6.79 30.03 2.44
C ILE A 467 -7.83 31.16 2.20
N CYS A 468 -9.11 30.84 2.28
CA CYS A 468 -10.22 31.80 2.31
C CYS A 468 -10.63 32.13 3.74
#